data_8c5a0dc2e5b5866036c2583fb618b58b
#
_entry.id   8c5a0dc2e5b5866036c2583fb618b58b
#
_cell.length_a   1.000
_cell.length_b   1.000
_cell.length_c   1.000
_cell.angle_alpha   90.00
_cell.angle_beta   90.00
_cell.angle_gamma   90.00
#
_symmetry.space_group_name_H-M   'P 1'
#
loop_
_entity.id
_entity.type
_entity.pdbx_description
1 polymer ?
#
loop_
_entity_poly.entity_id
_entity_poly.type
_entity_poly.pdbx_seq_one_letter_code
_entity_poly.pdbx_strand_id
1 'polypeptide(L)'
;TLNKCFDCYDFVEKNPDKTAQYDVIVGNPPYVEDGKSISVPQIKYGNIYANVLENAALHLKPGGVLGFVIPLSYVSTPRMKKIRDSLYHAVPEQYLLSYSDRPDCLFSSVHQKLCIFLGKAGNAPRTVMTANYRYWYKEERDTLFSTTEIVKNTFIQDGFIPKLGTPTDVSIYQKVTRFETPILSLLEKEGPPLYLNMRATFWIKAFLQEHTGAEYKQFQCSTPSDAALCMCLLNSSLFWWYWICVSDCWHITRKELRGFTVPDISDRTAICRLAEQLETMLEETKVFVGTKQTEYEYKHKNCAALIHQIDDLVNPLYGLTAEESAYIKQFAYRYRISGGVENECN
;
A
#
# COMPACT_ATOMS: atom_id res chain seq x y z
N THR A 1 -27.84 -28.98 -19.50
CA THR A 1 -28.60 -27.89 -20.13
C THR A 1 -28.08 -26.54 -19.64
N LEU A 2 -26.90 -26.11 -20.19
CA LEU A 2 -26.24 -24.81 -19.89
C LEU A 2 -26.73 -23.66 -20.81
N ASN A 3 -27.86 -23.83 -21.49
CA ASN A 3 -28.29 -22.95 -22.58
C ASN A 3 -29.11 -21.72 -22.16
N LYS A 4 -29.04 -21.23 -20.94
CA LYS A 4 -30.02 -20.23 -20.52
C LYS A 4 -29.52 -18.95 -19.84
N CYS A 5 -28.24 -18.61 -19.81
CA CYS A 5 -27.85 -17.52 -18.93
C CYS A 5 -26.74 -16.62 -19.49
N PHE A 6 -26.96 -16.08 -20.70
CA PHE A 6 -26.15 -14.94 -21.14
C PHE A 6 -27.06 -13.75 -21.40
N ASP A 7 -27.27 -12.93 -20.37
CA ASP A 7 -27.90 -11.63 -20.52
C ASP A 7 -26.77 -10.60 -20.65
N CYS A 8 -26.82 -9.77 -21.70
CA CYS A 8 -25.85 -8.68 -21.90
C CYS A 8 -26.52 -7.36 -21.54
N TYR A 9 -26.03 -6.72 -20.46
CA TYR A 9 -26.45 -5.38 -20.11
C TYR A 9 -25.30 -4.59 -19.45
N ASP A 10 -25.41 -3.28 -19.51
CA ASP A 10 -24.40 -2.39 -18.94
C ASP A 10 -24.63 -2.19 -17.43
N PHE A 11 -23.82 -2.86 -16.62
CA PHE A 11 -23.84 -2.73 -15.15
C PHE A 11 -23.39 -1.35 -14.62
N VAL A 12 -22.88 -0.47 -15.47
CA VAL A 12 -22.48 0.88 -15.09
C VAL A 12 -23.62 1.86 -15.23
N GLU A 13 -24.34 1.81 -16.36
CA GLU A 13 -25.38 2.79 -16.69
C GLU A 13 -26.79 2.34 -16.27
N LYS A 14 -27.04 1.07 -16.41
CA LYS A 14 -28.36 0.51 -16.18
C LYS A 14 -28.38 -0.33 -14.93
N ASN A 15 -29.27 0.02 -14.04
CA ASN A 15 -29.67 -0.89 -13.00
C ASN A 15 -30.37 -2.08 -13.69
N PRO A 16 -29.78 -3.28 -13.71
CA PRO A 16 -30.50 -4.45 -14.20
C PRO A 16 -31.79 -4.61 -13.42
N ASP A 17 -32.73 -5.41 -13.94
CA ASP A 17 -34.00 -5.65 -13.26
C ASP A 17 -33.77 -5.89 -11.76
N LYS A 18 -34.17 -4.94 -10.91
CA LYS A 18 -33.97 -4.98 -9.45
C LYS A 18 -34.58 -6.19 -8.77
N THR A 19 -35.42 -6.96 -9.50
CA THR A 19 -36.03 -8.18 -9.02
C THR A 19 -35.09 -9.39 -9.13
N ALA A 20 -34.09 -9.35 -10.02
CA ALA A 20 -33.12 -10.42 -10.17
C ALA A 20 -32.16 -10.45 -9.00
N GLN A 21 -32.18 -11.51 -8.20
CA GLN A 21 -31.29 -11.73 -7.08
C GLN A 21 -30.52 -13.04 -7.23
N TYR A 22 -29.24 -13.01 -6.84
CA TYR A 22 -28.33 -14.14 -7.04
C TYR A 22 -27.73 -14.60 -5.70
N ASP A 23 -27.46 -15.90 -5.61
CA ASP A 23 -26.76 -16.48 -4.47
C ASP A 23 -25.25 -16.18 -4.52
N VAL A 24 -24.69 -16.11 -5.75
CA VAL A 24 -23.25 -15.87 -5.99
C VAL A 24 -23.09 -14.94 -7.18
N ILE A 25 -22.31 -13.89 -7.01
CA ILE A 25 -21.86 -13.00 -8.09
C ILE A 25 -20.34 -12.93 -8.07
N VAL A 26 -19.70 -13.25 -9.20
CA VAL A 26 -18.25 -13.16 -9.35
C VAL A 26 -17.89 -12.39 -10.62
N GLY A 27 -16.79 -11.65 -10.58
CA GLY A 27 -16.41 -10.87 -11.74
C GLY A 27 -15.00 -10.26 -11.68
N ASN A 28 -14.58 -9.83 -12.87
CA ASN A 28 -13.41 -8.99 -13.08
C ASN A 28 -13.88 -7.78 -13.90
N PRO A 29 -14.31 -6.69 -13.25
CA PRO A 29 -14.86 -5.53 -13.94
C PRO A 29 -13.76 -4.75 -14.67
N PRO A 30 -14.09 -3.93 -15.65
CA PRO A 30 -13.12 -3.09 -16.34
C PRO A 30 -12.53 -2.01 -15.39
N TYR A 31 -11.21 -1.78 -15.46
CA TYR A 31 -10.48 -0.81 -14.60
C TYR A 31 -10.28 0.52 -15.33
N VAL A 32 -11.37 1.17 -15.69
CA VAL A 32 -11.35 2.41 -16.48
C VAL A 32 -11.78 3.59 -15.61
N GLU A 33 -11.09 4.71 -15.71
CA GLU A 33 -11.50 5.95 -15.05
C GLU A 33 -12.84 6.44 -15.60
N ASP A 34 -13.70 7.00 -14.74
CA ASP A 34 -15.05 7.45 -15.11
C ASP A 34 -15.04 8.39 -16.33
N GLY A 35 -14.04 9.29 -16.42
CA GLY A 35 -13.90 10.23 -17.53
C GLY A 35 -13.41 9.64 -18.85
N LYS A 36 -12.95 8.39 -18.84
CA LYS A 36 -12.47 7.66 -20.03
C LYS A 36 -13.41 6.53 -20.43
N SER A 37 -14.46 6.31 -19.66
CA SER A 37 -15.45 5.26 -19.94
C SER A 37 -16.44 5.70 -21.01
N ILE A 38 -16.83 4.76 -21.88
CA ILE A 38 -17.96 4.94 -22.81
C ILE A 38 -19.28 4.94 -22.02
N SER A 39 -19.38 4.13 -20.98
CA SER A 39 -20.54 4.07 -20.09
C SER A 39 -20.51 5.25 -19.11
N VAL A 40 -21.64 5.88 -18.90
CA VAL A 40 -21.77 7.05 -18.00
C VAL A 40 -22.28 6.57 -16.64
N PRO A 41 -21.44 6.55 -15.59
CA PRO A 41 -21.88 6.10 -14.27
C PRO A 41 -22.84 7.12 -13.62
N GLN A 42 -23.87 6.61 -12.93
CA GLN A 42 -24.80 7.44 -12.15
C GLN A 42 -24.09 8.11 -10.97
N ILE A 43 -23.17 7.41 -10.32
CA ILE A 43 -22.33 7.92 -9.23
C ILE A 43 -20.87 7.88 -9.69
N LYS A 44 -20.19 9.02 -9.58
CA LYS A 44 -18.76 9.10 -9.92
C LYS A 44 -17.90 8.71 -8.72
N TYR A 45 -17.30 7.53 -8.80
CA TYR A 45 -16.33 7.02 -7.81
C TYR A 45 -14.87 7.26 -8.24
N GLY A 46 -14.65 7.69 -9.48
CA GLY A 46 -13.34 7.87 -10.09
C GLY A 46 -12.86 6.68 -10.91
N ASN A 47 -13.55 5.53 -10.82
CA ASN A 47 -13.30 4.36 -11.66
C ASN A 47 -14.55 3.47 -11.74
N ILE A 48 -14.90 3.02 -12.93
CA ILE A 48 -16.16 2.31 -13.19
C ILE A 48 -16.30 0.95 -12.50
N TYR A 49 -15.18 0.29 -12.13
CA TYR A 49 -15.26 -0.96 -11.37
C TYR A 49 -16.08 -0.80 -10.07
N ALA A 50 -16.03 0.40 -9.48
CA ALA A 50 -16.75 0.67 -8.24
C ALA A 50 -18.28 0.66 -8.45
N ASN A 51 -18.75 1.16 -9.59
CA ASN A 51 -20.18 1.11 -9.95
C ASN A 51 -20.64 -0.33 -10.20
N VAL A 52 -19.81 -1.12 -10.91
CA VAL A 52 -20.10 -2.55 -11.14
C VAL A 52 -20.18 -3.29 -9.80
N LEU A 53 -19.24 -3.03 -8.89
CA LEU A 53 -19.19 -3.67 -7.58
C LEU A 53 -20.42 -3.31 -6.73
N GLU A 54 -20.83 -2.03 -6.71
CA GLU A 54 -22.02 -1.56 -6.00
C GLU A 54 -23.29 -2.21 -6.56
N ASN A 55 -23.47 -2.17 -7.87
CA ASN A 55 -24.63 -2.77 -8.52
C ASN A 55 -24.68 -4.27 -8.27
N ALA A 56 -23.55 -4.97 -8.34
CA ALA A 56 -23.50 -6.39 -8.02
C ALA A 56 -23.93 -6.67 -6.57
N ALA A 57 -23.49 -5.86 -5.62
CA ALA A 57 -23.89 -6.01 -4.22
C ALA A 57 -25.40 -5.84 -3.99
N LEU A 58 -26.06 -4.95 -4.76
CA LEU A 58 -27.51 -4.74 -4.69
C LEU A 58 -28.33 -5.91 -5.25
N HIS A 59 -27.73 -6.78 -6.04
CA HIS A 59 -28.37 -7.95 -6.64
C HIS A 59 -28.09 -9.26 -5.91
N LEU A 60 -27.47 -9.19 -4.72
CA LEU A 60 -27.30 -10.36 -3.86
C LEU A 60 -28.58 -10.66 -3.07
N LYS A 61 -28.91 -11.95 -2.99
CA LYS A 61 -29.85 -12.43 -1.97
C LYS A 61 -29.28 -12.24 -0.57
N PRO A 62 -30.14 -12.17 0.46
CA PRO A 62 -29.68 -12.28 1.85
C PRO A 62 -28.82 -13.56 2.03
N GLY A 63 -27.60 -13.41 2.57
CA GLY A 63 -26.62 -14.49 2.70
C GLY A 63 -25.85 -14.83 1.43
N GLY A 64 -26.14 -14.19 0.30
CA GLY A 64 -25.40 -14.33 -0.95
C GLY A 64 -23.97 -13.81 -0.85
N VAL A 65 -23.10 -14.26 -1.75
CA VAL A 65 -21.68 -13.94 -1.75
C VAL A 65 -21.23 -13.23 -3.02
N LEU A 66 -20.31 -12.29 -2.86
CA LEU A 66 -19.71 -11.47 -3.89
C LEU A 66 -18.22 -11.77 -3.98
N GLY A 67 -17.70 -12.01 -5.19
CA GLY A 67 -16.27 -12.24 -5.40
C GLY A 67 -15.76 -11.45 -6.61
N PHE A 68 -14.89 -10.47 -6.39
CA PHE A 68 -14.36 -9.63 -7.46
C PHE A 68 -12.84 -9.47 -7.37
N VAL A 69 -12.20 -9.41 -8.53
CA VAL A 69 -10.82 -8.95 -8.65
C VAL A 69 -10.86 -7.48 -9.06
N ILE A 70 -10.35 -6.60 -8.23
CA ILE A 70 -10.46 -5.14 -8.40
C ILE A 70 -9.10 -4.47 -8.17
N PRO A 71 -8.89 -3.22 -8.63
CA PRO A 71 -7.69 -2.47 -8.35
C PRO A 71 -7.44 -2.26 -6.85
N LEU A 72 -6.16 -2.25 -6.44
CA LEU A 72 -5.74 -1.99 -5.05
C LEU A 72 -6.25 -0.64 -4.52
N SER A 73 -6.63 0.28 -5.40
CA SER A 73 -7.20 1.58 -5.04
C SER A 73 -8.43 1.48 -4.14
N TYR A 74 -9.18 0.37 -4.19
CA TYR A 74 -10.31 0.13 -3.28
C TYR A 74 -9.91 0.22 -1.81
N VAL A 75 -8.79 -0.37 -1.43
CA VAL A 75 -8.30 -0.35 -0.04
C VAL A 75 -7.41 0.85 0.27
N SER A 76 -6.69 1.39 -0.71
CA SER A 76 -5.59 2.35 -0.48
C SER A 76 -5.95 3.82 -0.70
N THR A 77 -7.05 4.13 -1.40
CA THR A 77 -7.30 5.47 -1.90
C THR A 77 -8.49 6.15 -1.21
N PRO A 78 -8.36 7.40 -0.72
CA PRO A 78 -9.46 8.13 -0.07
C PRO A 78 -10.69 8.30 -0.96
N ARG A 79 -10.52 8.51 -2.28
CA ARG A 79 -11.64 8.67 -3.22
C ARG A 79 -12.60 7.49 -3.24
N MET A 80 -12.14 6.29 -2.82
CA MET A 80 -12.97 5.07 -2.75
C MET A 80 -13.77 4.96 -1.44
N LYS A 81 -13.74 5.98 -0.56
CA LYS A 81 -14.51 5.96 0.69
C LYS A 81 -16.00 5.74 0.45
N LYS A 82 -16.60 6.47 -0.51
CA LYS A 82 -18.05 6.39 -0.79
C LYS A 82 -18.49 4.98 -1.16
N ILE A 83 -17.73 4.29 -2.01
CA ILE A 83 -18.06 2.90 -2.38
C ILE A 83 -17.84 1.95 -1.21
N ARG A 84 -16.79 2.14 -0.40
CA ARG A 84 -16.60 1.34 0.83
C ARG A 84 -17.76 1.50 1.78
N ASP A 85 -18.22 2.72 2.03
CA ASP A 85 -19.36 3.00 2.91
C ASP A 85 -20.65 2.34 2.39
N SER A 86 -20.93 2.44 1.08
CA SER A 86 -22.08 1.78 0.45
C SER A 86 -22.01 0.26 0.63
N LEU A 87 -20.84 -0.33 0.37
CA LEU A 87 -20.67 -1.80 0.48
C LEU A 87 -20.72 -2.31 1.91
N TYR A 88 -20.37 -1.51 2.93
CA TYR A 88 -20.51 -1.94 4.31
C TYR A 88 -21.96 -2.16 4.73
N HIS A 89 -22.91 -1.53 4.07
CA HIS A 89 -24.33 -1.74 4.31
C HIS A 89 -24.85 -2.99 3.58
N ALA A 90 -24.43 -3.19 2.34
CA ALA A 90 -24.91 -4.30 1.51
C ALA A 90 -24.20 -5.63 1.84
N VAL A 91 -22.90 -5.58 2.05
CA VAL A 91 -22.02 -6.74 2.31
C VAL A 91 -21.14 -6.45 3.54
N PRO A 92 -21.68 -6.55 4.75
CA PRO A 92 -20.98 -6.16 5.98
C PRO A 92 -19.81 -7.08 6.34
N GLU A 93 -19.78 -8.31 5.87
CA GLU A 93 -18.67 -9.24 6.04
C GLU A 93 -17.79 -9.20 4.77
N GLN A 94 -16.55 -8.75 4.91
CA GLN A 94 -15.63 -8.55 3.79
C GLN A 94 -14.27 -9.18 4.06
N TYR A 95 -13.67 -9.78 3.02
CA TYR A 95 -12.31 -10.31 2.98
C TYR A 95 -11.56 -9.61 1.85
N LEU A 96 -10.44 -8.97 2.17
CA LEU A 96 -9.68 -8.12 1.26
C LEU A 96 -8.23 -8.63 1.18
N LEU A 97 -7.90 -9.27 0.06
CA LEU A 97 -6.60 -9.89 -0.17
C LEU A 97 -5.84 -9.09 -1.23
N SER A 98 -4.68 -8.58 -0.90
CA SER A 98 -3.93 -7.63 -1.72
C SER A 98 -2.68 -8.26 -2.33
N TYR A 99 -2.53 -8.15 -3.64
CA TYR A 99 -1.46 -8.80 -4.40
C TYR A 99 -0.65 -7.79 -5.22
N SER A 100 0.66 -8.01 -5.25
CA SER A 100 1.59 -7.24 -6.06
C SER A 100 1.46 -7.58 -7.54
N ASP A 101 2.01 -6.68 -8.36
CA ASP A 101 2.20 -6.85 -9.80
C ASP A 101 3.65 -7.19 -10.16
N ARG A 102 4.52 -7.35 -9.15
CA ARG A 102 5.94 -7.68 -9.27
C ARG A 102 6.43 -8.47 -8.05
N PRO A 103 7.33 -9.45 -8.21
CA PRO A 103 7.99 -9.93 -9.44
C PRO A 103 7.06 -10.58 -10.45
N ASP A 104 5.88 -11.12 -10.03
CA ASP A 104 4.86 -11.64 -10.94
C ASP A 104 3.48 -10.98 -10.70
N CYS A 105 2.55 -11.14 -11.64
CA CYS A 105 1.24 -10.51 -11.63
C CYS A 105 0.10 -11.56 -11.76
N LEU A 106 -1.08 -11.26 -11.18
CA LEU A 106 -2.22 -12.18 -11.18
C LEU A 106 -2.73 -12.51 -12.58
N PHE A 107 -2.71 -11.54 -13.49
CA PHE A 107 -3.05 -11.73 -14.90
C PHE A 107 -1.79 -11.59 -15.76
N SER A 108 -1.54 -12.56 -16.62
CA SER A 108 -0.36 -12.57 -17.48
C SER A 108 -0.21 -11.25 -18.23
N SER A 109 0.97 -10.65 -18.16
CA SER A 109 1.33 -9.39 -18.83
C SER A 109 0.52 -8.15 -18.40
N VAL A 110 -0.22 -8.21 -17.28
CA VAL A 110 -0.98 -7.07 -16.74
C VAL A 110 -0.35 -6.62 -15.43
N HIS A 111 0.51 -5.61 -15.49
CA HIS A 111 1.16 -5.01 -14.33
C HIS A 111 0.17 -4.09 -13.59
N GLN A 112 -0.72 -4.70 -12.84
CA GLN A 112 -1.74 -4.02 -12.04
C GLN A 112 -1.75 -4.59 -10.62
N LYS A 113 -1.61 -3.73 -9.62
CA LYS A 113 -1.79 -4.09 -8.22
C LYS A 113 -3.26 -4.32 -7.94
N LEU A 114 -3.59 -5.49 -7.43
CA LEU A 114 -4.95 -5.97 -7.33
C LEU A 114 -5.35 -6.32 -5.91
N CYS A 115 -6.65 -6.23 -5.66
CA CYS A 115 -7.30 -6.71 -4.46
C CYS A 115 -8.37 -7.74 -4.87
N ILE A 116 -8.33 -8.93 -4.27
CA ILE A 116 -9.46 -9.86 -4.32
C ILE A 116 -10.40 -9.45 -3.20
N PHE A 117 -11.59 -9.03 -3.60
CA PHE A 117 -12.69 -8.68 -2.72
C PHE A 117 -13.66 -9.86 -2.63
N LEU A 118 -13.85 -10.39 -1.43
CA LEU A 118 -14.94 -11.32 -1.14
C LEU A 118 -15.87 -10.66 -0.13
N GLY A 119 -17.18 -10.74 -0.38
CA GLY A 119 -18.18 -10.12 0.49
C GLY A 119 -19.38 -11.04 0.68
N LYS A 120 -20.00 -10.97 1.86
CA LYS A 120 -21.22 -11.70 2.18
C LYS A 120 -22.32 -10.73 2.56
N ALA A 121 -23.44 -10.81 1.85
CA ALA A 121 -24.63 -10.00 2.10
C ALA A 121 -25.34 -10.45 3.38
N GLY A 122 -25.88 -9.50 4.14
CA GLY A 122 -26.64 -9.80 5.35
C GLY A 122 -26.77 -8.62 6.29
N ASN A 123 -27.33 -8.87 7.46
CA ASN A 123 -27.53 -7.88 8.52
C ASN A 123 -26.54 -8.08 9.68
N ALA A 124 -25.43 -8.79 9.46
CA ALA A 124 -24.40 -9.01 10.48
C ALA A 124 -23.68 -7.70 10.82
N PRO A 125 -23.07 -7.58 12.00
CA PRO A 125 -22.15 -6.49 12.30
C PRO A 125 -20.98 -6.45 11.31
N ARG A 126 -20.56 -5.24 10.94
CA ARG A 126 -19.43 -5.03 10.03
C ARG A 126 -18.20 -5.81 10.51
N THR A 127 -17.69 -6.66 9.64
CA THR A 127 -16.46 -7.42 9.85
C THR A 127 -15.60 -7.32 8.60
N VAL A 128 -14.39 -6.85 8.77
CA VAL A 128 -13.41 -6.76 7.67
C VAL A 128 -12.20 -7.60 8.05
N MET A 129 -11.91 -8.56 7.20
CA MET A 129 -10.71 -9.41 7.26
C MET A 129 -9.75 -8.94 6.18
N THR A 130 -8.49 -8.76 6.51
CA THR A 130 -7.47 -8.34 5.53
C THR A 130 -6.29 -9.29 5.51
N ALA A 131 -5.61 -9.35 4.37
CA ALA A 131 -4.32 -9.98 4.19
C ALA A 131 -3.23 -8.92 4.00
N ASN A 132 -1.97 -9.31 4.22
CA ASN A 132 -0.81 -8.54 3.82
C ASN A 132 -0.82 -8.26 2.31
N TYR A 133 -0.14 -7.18 1.90
CA TYR A 133 0.23 -6.99 0.50
C TYR A 133 1.26 -8.04 0.10
N ARG A 134 0.83 -8.99 -0.74
CA ARG A 134 1.59 -10.19 -1.08
C ARG A 134 2.46 -9.98 -2.30
N TYR A 135 3.78 -10.06 -2.10
CA TYR A 135 4.76 -10.29 -3.17
C TYR A 135 4.89 -11.78 -3.44
N TRP A 136 5.19 -12.17 -4.69
CA TRP A 136 5.31 -13.57 -5.07
C TRP A 136 6.07 -13.73 -6.38
N TYR A 137 6.77 -14.86 -6.54
CA TYR A 137 7.37 -15.29 -7.79
C TYR A 137 6.44 -16.25 -8.54
N LYS A 138 6.65 -16.40 -9.84
CA LYS A 138 5.81 -17.26 -10.71
C LYS A 138 5.68 -18.69 -10.19
N GLU A 139 6.74 -19.23 -9.60
CA GLU A 139 6.81 -20.58 -9.02
C GLU A 139 5.93 -20.75 -7.78
N GLU A 140 5.53 -19.66 -7.15
CA GLU A 140 4.68 -19.67 -5.95
C GLU A 140 3.19 -19.62 -6.28
N ARG A 141 2.85 -19.55 -7.57
CA ARG A 141 1.47 -19.32 -8.03
C ARG A 141 0.48 -20.37 -7.51
N ASP A 142 0.85 -21.65 -7.52
CA ASP A 142 -0.04 -22.74 -7.15
C ASP A 142 -0.40 -22.74 -5.66
N THR A 143 0.46 -22.15 -4.82
CA THR A 143 0.25 -22.04 -3.36
C THR A 143 -0.15 -20.65 -2.92
N LEU A 144 -0.23 -19.67 -3.84
CA LEU A 144 -0.41 -18.25 -3.52
C LEU A 144 -1.63 -18.00 -2.62
N PHE A 145 -2.76 -18.60 -2.95
CA PHE A 145 -4.01 -18.37 -2.22
C PHE A 145 -4.10 -19.22 -0.94
N SER A 146 -3.63 -20.46 -0.97
CA SER A 146 -3.69 -21.38 0.17
C SER A 146 -2.76 -20.97 1.32
N THR A 147 -1.72 -20.19 1.03
CA THR A 147 -0.75 -19.67 2.02
C THR A 147 -1.02 -18.23 2.42
N THR A 148 -2.14 -17.64 2.00
CA THR A 148 -2.51 -16.27 2.37
C THR A 148 -3.14 -16.27 3.76
N GLU A 149 -2.47 -15.60 4.70
CA GLU A 149 -2.99 -15.37 6.05
C GLU A 149 -3.91 -14.15 6.06
N ILE A 150 -4.92 -14.19 6.93
CA ILE A 150 -5.88 -13.10 7.12
C ILE A 150 -6.09 -12.82 8.60
N VAL A 151 -6.35 -11.56 8.92
CA VAL A 151 -6.64 -11.12 10.28
C VAL A 151 -7.84 -10.18 10.31
N LYS A 152 -8.58 -10.18 11.42
CA LYS A 152 -9.64 -9.17 11.64
C LYS A 152 -9.01 -7.80 11.76
N ASN A 153 -9.43 -6.89 10.87
CA ASN A 153 -8.90 -5.53 10.83
C ASN A 153 -9.86 -4.55 11.52
N THR A 154 -9.38 -3.92 12.57
CA THR A 154 -10.13 -2.90 13.33
C THR A 154 -9.67 -1.47 13.04
N PHE A 155 -8.58 -1.30 12.25
CA PHE A 155 -7.99 0.00 11.90
C PHE A 155 -8.55 0.57 10.59
N ILE A 156 -9.87 0.48 10.42
CA ILE A 156 -10.51 0.98 9.20
C ILE A 156 -10.68 2.49 9.32
N GLN A 157 -9.96 3.21 8.48
CA GLN A 157 -9.99 4.66 8.43
C GLN A 157 -10.77 5.17 7.21
N ASP A 158 -11.18 6.43 7.25
CA ASP A 158 -11.91 7.06 6.15
C ASP A 158 -11.13 7.05 4.84
N GLY A 159 -9.82 7.22 4.90
CA GLY A 159 -8.96 7.31 3.72
C GLY A 159 -8.52 5.99 3.11
N PHE A 160 -8.45 4.92 3.91
CA PHE A 160 -7.91 3.63 3.48
C PHE A 160 -8.23 2.51 4.47
N ILE A 161 -7.97 1.27 4.05
CA ILE A 161 -8.00 0.07 4.89
C ILE A 161 -6.56 -0.47 4.91
N PRO A 162 -5.88 -0.51 6.07
CA PRO A 162 -4.53 -1.07 6.15
C PRO A 162 -4.50 -2.54 5.73
N LYS A 163 -3.48 -2.92 4.97
CA LYS A 163 -3.26 -4.30 4.51
C LYS A 163 -2.47 -5.07 5.57
N LEU A 164 -3.17 -5.60 6.57
CA LEU A 164 -2.60 -6.36 7.69
C LEU A 164 -3.04 -7.83 7.54
N GLY A 165 -2.13 -8.78 7.70
CA GLY A 165 -2.39 -10.20 7.47
C GLY A 165 -2.20 -11.07 8.70
N THR A 166 -1.47 -10.59 9.71
CA THR A 166 -1.10 -11.35 10.90
C THR A 166 -1.38 -10.56 12.19
N PRO A 167 -1.48 -11.23 13.35
CA PRO A 167 -1.52 -10.53 14.64
C PRO A 167 -0.28 -9.66 14.89
N THR A 168 0.88 -10.06 14.36
CA THR A 168 2.13 -9.29 14.42
C THR A 168 1.99 -7.96 13.68
N ASP A 169 1.39 -7.95 12.48
CA ASP A 169 1.12 -6.71 11.74
C ASP A 169 0.21 -5.77 12.53
N VAL A 170 -0.84 -6.32 13.14
CA VAL A 170 -1.79 -5.55 13.97
C VAL A 170 -1.06 -4.88 15.14
N SER A 171 -0.21 -5.64 15.84
CA SER A 171 0.60 -5.12 16.95
C SER A 171 1.55 -4.01 16.51
N ILE A 172 2.32 -4.24 15.46
CA ILE A 172 3.28 -3.25 14.94
C ILE A 172 2.54 -2.01 14.43
N TYR A 173 1.45 -2.17 13.68
CA TYR A 173 0.66 -1.05 13.16
C TYR A 173 0.16 -0.16 14.29
N GLN A 174 -0.36 -0.73 15.36
CA GLN A 174 -0.78 0.00 16.54
C GLN A 174 0.36 0.79 17.17
N LYS A 175 1.56 0.19 17.27
CA LYS A 175 2.75 0.82 17.85
C LYS A 175 3.26 2.01 17.03
N VAL A 176 3.25 1.91 15.70
CA VAL A 176 3.76 2.98 14.82
C VAL A 176 2.77 4.11 14.58
N THR A 177 1.51 3.95 14.97
CA THR A 177 0.46 4.96 14.76
C THR A 177 -0.05 5.59 16.07
N ARG A 178 0.57 5.28 17.21
CA ARG A 178 0.06 5.69 18.53
C ARG A 178 0.58 7.03 19.05
N PHE A 179 1.69 7.53 18.49
CA PHE A 179 2.29 8.77 18.96
C PHE A 179 1.56 10.00 18.43
N GLU A 180 1.74 11.15 19.06
CA GLU A 180 1.04 12.38 18.69
C GLU A 180 1.69 13.12 17.52
N THR A 181 2.99 12.92 17.28
CA THR A 181 3.77 13.66 16.29
C THR A 181 3.82 12.92 14.96
N PRO A 182 3.06 13.31 13.91
CA PRO A 182 3.25 12.78 12.56
C PRO A 182 4.63 13.13 12.02
N ILE A 183 5.28 12.22 11.27
CA ILE A 183 6.55 12.55 10.60
C ILE A 183 6.39 13.75 9.65
N LEU A 184 5.21 13.92 9.05
CA LEU A 184 4.90 15.07 8.20
C LEU A 184 5.13 16.40 8.92
N SER A 185 4.81 16.49 10.21
CA SER A 185 4.98 17.73 10.99
C SER A 185 6.44 18.10 11.24
N LEU A 186 7.36 17.12 11.16
CA LEU A 186 8.80 17.35 11.21
C LEU A 186 9.37 17.76 9.85
N LEU A 187 8.67 17.45 8.77
CA LEU A 187 9.06 17.73 7.38
C LEU A 187 8.50 19.06 6.85
N GLU A 188 7.61 19.72 7.59
CA GLU A 188 6.97 20.98 7.19
C GLU A 188 7.38 22.10 8.16
N LYS A 189 8.67 22.34 8.21
CA LYS A 189 9.31 23.40 9.03
C LYS A 189 10.09 24.37 8.15
N GLU A 190 10.79 25.29 8.77
CA GLU A 190 11.76 26.17 8.13
C GLU A 190 13.14 25.78 8.61
N GLY A 191 14.09 25.48 7.69
CA GLY A 191 15.45 25.09 8.02
C GLY A 191 16.08 24.13 7.01
N PRO A 192 16.95 23.20 7.46
CA PRO A 192 17.70 22.33 6.56
C PRO A 192 16.77 21.44 5.71
N PRO A 193 17.13 21.23 4.43
CA PRO A 193 16.33 20.45 3.51
C PRO A 193 16.43 18.95 3.75
N LEU A 194 15.40 18.24 3.29
CA LEU A 194 15.37 16.81 3.09
C LEU A 194 14.69 16.53 1.75
N TYR A 195 15.27 15.67 0.94
CA TYR A 195 14.78 15.32 -0.38
C TYR A 195 14.21 13.91 -0.36
N LEU A 196 12.93 13.76 -0.73
CA LEU A 196 12.23 12.48 -0.74
C LEU A 196 11.74 12.17 -2.14
N ASN A 197 12.11 11.01 -2.66
CA ASN A 197 11.48 10.49 -3.87
C ASN A 197 10.04 10.08 -3.55
N MET A 198 9.07 10.67 -4.23
CA MET A 198 7.64 10.43 -3.99
C MET A 198 7.12 9.16 -4.65
N ARG A 199 7.98 8.42 -5.35
CA ARG A 199 7.73 7.05 -5.82
C ARG A 199 8.59 6.05 -5.09
N ALA A 200 7.99 4.93 -4.72
CA ALA A 200 8.71 3.82 -4.10
C ALA A 200 8.20 2.48 -4.63
N THR A 201 9.09 1.49 -4.60
CA THR A 201 8.79 0.09 -4.86
C THR A 201 9.32 -0.77 -3.71
N PHE A 202 10.56 -1.20 -3.78
CA PHE A 202 11.20 -2.02 -2.75
C PHE A 202 11.97 -1.20 -1.69
N TRP A 203 12.21 0.09 -1.96
CA TRP A 203 12.96 0.98 -1.08
C TRP A 203 12.38 2.39 -1.13
N ILE A 204 12.30 3.03 0.03
CA ILE A 204 12.06 4.48 0.12
C ILE A 204 13.41 5.16 -0.09
N LYS A 205 13.42 6.33 -0.74
CA LYS A 205 14.64 7.06 -1.11
C LYS A 205 14.55 8.48 -0.56
N ALA A 206 15.13 8.68 0.64
CA ALA A 206 15.22 9.98 1.30
C ALA A 206 16.69 10.37 1.49
N PHE A 207 17.05 11.65 1.28
CA PHE A 207 18.40 12.17 1.24
C PHE A 207 18.51 13.53 1.94
N LEU A 208 19.68 13.83 2.48
CA LEU A 208 20.00 15.14 3.06
C LEU A 208 20.58 16.09 1.99
N GLN A 209 21.30 15.56 1.01
CA GLN A 209 21.85 16.32 -0.11
C GLN A 209 20.81 16.54 -1.20
N GLU A 210 21.04 17.57 -2.01
CA GLU A 210 20.13 17.95 -3.09
C GLU A 210 19.98 16.85 -4.14
N HIS A 211 18.73 16.52 -4.41
CA HIS A 211 18.35 15.61 -5.46
C HIS A 211 17.37 16.30 -6.41
N THR A 212 17.65 16.22 -7.69
CA THR A 212 16.84 16.79 -8.77
C THR A 212 16.08 15.68 -9.52
N GLY A 213 14.91 16.02 -10.04
CA GLY A 213 14.06 15.11 -10.82
C GLY A 213 12.58 15.29 -10.49
N ALA A 214 11.71 14.95 -11.44
CA ALA A 214 10.26 15.16 -11.31
C ALA A 214 9.61 14.43 -10.12
N GLU A 215 10.24 13.36 -9.65
CA GLU A 215 9.72 12.52 -8.57
C GLU A 215 10.23 12.95 -7.19
N TYR A 216 11.26 13.80 -7.13
CA TYR A 216 11.79 14.29 -5.86
C TYR A 216 11.03 15.52 -5.38
N LYS A 217 10.73 15.51 -4.08
CA LYS A 217 10.16 16.65 -3.38
C LYS A 217 11.10 17.08 -2.25
N GLN A 218 11.39 18.36 -2.20
CA GLN A 218 12.07 18.96 -1.09
C GLN A 218 11.10 19.24 0.06
N PHE A 219 11.49 18.82 1.25
CA PHE A 219 10.90 19.16 2.53
C PHE A 219 11.93 19.96 3.35
N GLN A 220 11.50 20.52 4.48
CA GLN A 220 12.37 21.25 5.38
C GLN A 220 12.12 20.79 6.82
N CYS A 221 13.20 20.63 7.59
CA CYS A 221 13.17 20.25 8.99
C CYS A 221 13.63 21.41 9.86
N SER A 222 13.34 21.41 11.18
CA SER A 222 13.73 22.52 12.07
C SER A 222 15.24 22.57 12.31
N THR A 223 15.90 21.42 12.40
CA THR A 223 17.33 21.29 12.69
C THR A 223 17.98 20.22 11.82
N PRO A 224 19.32 20.23 11.64
CA PRO A 224 20.01 19.13 10.96
C PRO A 224 19.77 17.76 11.61
N SER A 225 19.61 17.69 12.92
CA SER A 225 19.32 16.44 13.62
C SER A 225 17.87 15.95 13.38
N ASP A 226 16.91 16.86 13.15
CA ASP A 226 15.56 16.49 12.71
C ASP A 226 15.59 15.94 11.27
N ALA A 227 16.37 16.54 10.38
CA ALA A 227 16.54 16.06 9.01
C ALA A 227 17.17 14.65 8.99
N ALA A 228 18.23 14.43 9.80
CA ALA A 228 18.87 13.13 9.96
C ALA A 228 17.90 12.07 10.51
N LEU A 229 17.10 12.43 11.52
CA LEU A 229 16.06 11.56 12.07
C LEU A 229 15.03 11.18 10.98
N CYS A 230 14.50 12.17 10.27
CA CYS A 230 13.52 11.93 9.21
C CYS A 230 14.12 11.08 8.09
N MET A 231 15.37 11.30 7.69
CA MET A 231 16.06 10.48 6.70
C MET A 231 16.18 9.02 7.15
N CYS A 232 16.63 8.78 8.38
CA CYS A 232 16.73 7.42 8.94
C CYS A 232 15.36 6.74 9.01
N LEU A 233 14.35 7.43 9.53
CA LEU A 233 13.00 6.88 9.64
C LEU A 233 12.43 6.53 8.28
N LEU A 234 12.51 7.43 7.30
CA LEU A 234 11.96 7.21 5.95
C LEU A 234 12.68 6.08 5.20
N ASN A 235 13.99 5.92 5.36
CA ASN A 235 14.74 4.81 4.75
C ASN A 235 14.65 3.49 5.52
N SER A 236 14.08 3.48 6.74
CA SER A 236 13.98 2.27 7.58
C SER A 236 13.07 1.22 6.96
N SER A 237 13.30 -0.05 7.31
CA SER A 237 12.38 -1.14 6.97
C SER A 237 11.01 -0.96 7.63
N LEU A 238 10.97 -0.31 8.81
CA LEU A 238 9.72 -0.03 9.52
C LEU A 238 8.81 0.94 8.75
N PHE A 239 9.33 2.06 8.25
CA PHE A 239 8.55 2.99 7.45
C PHE A 239 8.14 2.36 6.11
N TRP A 240 9.04 1.61 5.45
CA TRP A 240 8.71 0.91 4.21
C TRP A 240 7.57 -0.11 4.42
N TRP A 241 7.61 -0.92 5.48
CA TRP A 241 6.53 -1.85 5.84
C TRP A 241 5.21 -1.09 6.11
N TYR A 242 5.26 -0.02 6.90
CA TYR A 242 4.09 0.82 7.16
C TYR A 242 3.50 1.38 5.85
N TRP A 243 4.36 1.92 4.98
CA TRP A 243 3.96 2.44 3.67
C TRP A 243 3.29 1.36 2.83
N ILE A 244 3.82 0.13 2.78
CA ILE A 244 3.16 -1.01 2.12
C ILE A 244 1.77 -1.25 2.71
N CYS A 245 1.60 -1.20 4.03
CA CYS A 245 0.31 -1.42 4.66
C CYS A 245 -0.76 -0.40 4.23
N VAL A 246 -0.41 0.88 4.06
CA VAL A 246 -1.42 1.96 3.93
C VAL A 246 -1.52 2.60 2.55
N SER A 247 -0.52 2.41 1.67
CA SER A 247 -0.42 3.09 0.38
C SER A 247 -0.99 2.28 -0.78
N ASP A 248 -0.92 2.86 -1.97
CA ASP A 248 -1.15 2.19 -3.25
C ASP A 248 0.06 1.36 -3.71
N CYS A 249 1.10 1.27 -2.88
CA CYS A 249 2.37 0.60 -3.15
C CYS A 249 3.11 1.15 -4.39
N TRP A 250 2.91 2.44 -4.67
CA TRP A 250 3.57 3.16 -5.77
C TRP A 250 3.96 4.58 -5.38
N HIS A 251 3.05 5.34 -4.74
CA HIS A 251 3.31 6.72 -4.37
C HIS A 251 3.45 6.89 -2.86
N ILE A 252 4.28 7.86 -2.48
CA ILE A 252 4.29 8.41 -1.13
C ILE A 252 3.53 9.73 -1.21
N THR A 253 2.53 9.89 -0.37
CA THR A 253 1.72 11.11 -0.30
C THR A 253 1.70 11.67 1.11
N ARG A 254 1.10 12.85 1.27
CA ARG A 254 0.92 13.44 2.62
C ARG A 254 0.11 12.54 3.57
N LYS A 255 -0.71 11.63 3.03
CA LYS A 255 -1.49 10.67 3.82
C LYS A 255 -0.57 9.71 4.57
N GLU A 256 0.40 9.11 3.89
CA GLU A 256 1.35 8.18 4.48
C GLU A 256 2.25 8.89 5.51
N LEU A 257 2.74 10.07 5.16
CA LEU A 257 3.59 10.88 6.06
C LEU A 257 2.82 11.40 7.28
N ARG A 258 1.51 11.64 7.17
CA ARG A 258 0.68 12.04 8.30
C ARG A 258 0.36 10.88 9.24
N GLY A 259 0.15 9.69 8.71
CA GLY A 259 -0.25 8.53 9.49
C GLY A 259 0.91 7.80 10.19
N PHE A 260 2.16 8.01 9.75
CA PHE A 260 3.33 7.49 10.45
C PHE A 260 3.75 8.45 11.55
N THR A 261 3.69 8.00 12.82
CA THR A 261 3.97 8.88 13.97
C THR A 261 5.34 8.60 14.57
N VAL A 262 5.94 9.61 15.17
CA VAL A 262 7.33 9.59 15.66
C VAL A 262 7.34 9.71 17.18
N PRO A 263 8.01 8.79 17.91
CA PRO A 263 8.20 8.91 19.34
C PRO A 263 9.09 10.10 19.69
N ASP A 264 9.05 10.56 20.94
CA ASP A 264 10.01 11.55 21.43
C ASP A 264 11.39 10.89 21.55
N ILE A 265 12.39 11.50 20.90
CA ILE A 265 13.77 11.01 20.85
C ILE A 265 14.70 12.15 21.24
N SER A 266 15.17 12.13 22.49
CA SER A 266 16.04 13.16 23.05
C SER A 266 17.49 13.04 22.58
N ASP A 267 18.05 11.81 22.55
CA ASP A 267 19.42 11.57 22.05
C ASP A 267 19.38 11.08 20.60
N ARG A 268 19.88 11.90 19.71
CA ARG A 268 19.95 11.64 18.26
C ARG A 268 21.37 11.42 17.73
N THR A 269 22.36 11.34 18.60
CA THR A 269 23.79 11.23 18.22
C THR A 269 24.03 10.03 17.30
N ALA A 270 23.53 8.85 17.67
CA ALA A 270 23.67 7.65 16.85
C ALA A 270 22.87 7.75 15.52
N ILE A 271 21.70 8.38 15.55
CA ILE A 271 20.86 8.60 14.35
C ILE A 271 21.60 9.51 13.35
N CYS A 272 22.15 10.62 13.80
CA CYS A 272 22.92 11.55 12.94
C CYS A 272 24.08 10.84 12.26
N ARG A 273 24.85 10.06 13.02
CA ARG A 273 25.97 9.27 12.47
C ARG A 273 25.50 8.26 11.41
N LEU A 274 24.42 7.53 11.67
CA LEU A 274 23.90 6.56 10.71
C LEU A 274 23.32 7.24 9.45
N ALA A 275 22.71 8.41 9.58
CA ALA A 275 22.25 9.21 8.45
C ALA A 275 23.40 9.62 7.53
N GLU A 276 24.50 10.14 8.11
CA GLU A 276 25.71 10.51 7.35
C GLU A 276 26.34 9.30 6.65
N GLN A 277 26.42 8.16 7.35
CA GLN A 277 26.95 6.92 6.77
C GLN A 277 26.07 6.41 5.62
N LEU A 278 24.74 6.48 5.76
CA LEU A 278 23.81 6.06 4.71
C LEU A 278 23.92 6.97 3.49
N GLU A 279 23.96 8.31 3.68
CA GLU A 279 24.14 9.28 2.59
C GLU A 279 25.43 9.00 1.82
N THR A 280 26.55 8.83 2.55
CA THR A 280 27.86 8.54 1.95
C THR A 280 27.81 7.24 1.14
N MET A 281 27.27 6.16 1.71
CA MET A 281 27.22 4.86 1.03
C MET A 281 26.32 4.89 -0.20
N LEU A 282 25.20 5.63 -0.16
CA LEU A 282 24.31 5.80 -1.31
C LEU A 282 25.02 6.57 -2.43
N GLU A 283 25.77 7.63 -2.11
CA GLU A 283 26.56 8.39 -3.08
C GLU A 283 27.69 7.54 -3.71
N GLU A 284 28.37 6.73 -2.92
CA GLU A 284 29.45 5.86 -3.40
C GLU A 284 28.94 4.70 -4.30
N THR A 285 27.73 4.25 -4.07
CA THR A 285 27.15 3.09 -4.78
C THR A 285 26.16 3.44 -5.86
N LYS A 286 25.93 4.74 -6.13
CA LYS A 286 25.02 5.17 -7.20
C LYS A 286 25.56 4.80 -8.58
N VAL A 287 24.63 4.52 -9.51
CA VAL A 287 24.96 4.16 -10.88
C VAL A 287 24.34 5.18 -11.83
N PHE A 288 25.14 5.72 -12.75
CA PHE A 288 24.63 6.61 -13.79
C PHE A 288 23.71 5.84 -14.75
N VAL A 289 22.49 6.33 -14.94
CA VAL A 289 21.47 5.73 -15.83
C VAL A 289 20.98 6.71 -16.90
N GLY A 290 21.11 8.01 -16.69
CA GLY A 290 20.88 9.05 -17.70
C GLY A 290 19.46 9.08 -18.27
N THR A 291 18.42 8.73 -17.46
CA THR A 291 17.03 8.80 -17.91
C THR A 291 16.44 10.19 -17.70
N LYS A 292 15.29 10.48 -18.35
CA LYS A 292 14.58 11.76 -18.14
C LYS A 292 14.06 11.95 -16.71
N GLN A 293 13.84 10.85 -15.98
CA GLN A 293 13.29 10.85 -14.64
C GLN A 293 14.38 10.95 -13.57
N THR A 294 15.54 10.34 -13.83
CA THR A 294 16.68 10.35 -12.90
C THR A 294 17.99 10.22 -13.66
N GLU A 295 18.99 10.94 -13.21
CA GLU A 295 20.35 10.84 -13.73
C GLU A 295 21.10 9.65 -13.12
N TYR A 296 20.89 9.40 -11.83
CA TYR A 296 21.54 8.34 -11.08
C TYR A 296 20.52 7.42 -10.41
N GLU A 297 20.81 6.13 -10.43
CA GLU A 297 20.09 5.13 -9.64
C GLU A 297 20.86 4.85 -8.35
N TYR A 298 20.17 5.02 -7.21
CA TYR A 298 20.70 4.77 -5.87
C TYR A 298 20.35 3.37 -5.41
N LYS A 299 21.38 2.52 -5.21
CA LYS A 299 21.22 1.08 -4.94
C LYS A 299 21.01 0.79 -3.45
N HIS A 300 19.86 1.16 -2.89
CA HIS A 300 19.52 0.93 -1.47
C HIS A 300 19.71 -0.53 -1.02
N LYS A 301 19.55 -1.51 -1.92
CA LYS A 301 19.84 -2.91 -1.61
C LYS A 301 21.29 -3.15 -1.17
N ASN A 302 22.24 -2.38 -1.66
CA ASN A 302 23.64 -2.46 -1.25
C ASN A 302 23.85 -1.87 0.15
N CYS A 303 22.94 -1.01 0.61
CA CYS A 303 22.97 -0.40 1.93
C CYS A 303 22.13 -1.19 2.96
N ALA A 304 21.61 -2.37 2.62
CA ALA A 304 20.67 -3.13 3.46
C ALA A 304 21.22 -3.39 4.88
N ALA A 305 22.51 -3.71 5.01
CA ALA A 305 23.14 -3.92 6.31
C ALA A 305 23.11 -2.66 7.19
N LEU A 306 23.34 -1.48 6.60
CA LEU A 306 23.29 -0.20 7.31
C LEU A 306 21.85 0.20 7.64
N ILE A 307 20.90 -0.06 6.74
CA ILE A 307 19.47 0.12 7.01
C ILE A 307 19.02 -0.77 8.17
N HIS A 308 19.52 -2.00 8.27
CA HIS A 308 19.23 -2.86 9.42
C HIS A 308 19.84 -2.33 10.73
N GLN A 309 20.98 -1.61 10.70
CA GLN A 309 21.48 -0.92 11.89
C GLN A 309 20.58 0.25 12.30
N ILE A 310 20.01 0.98 11.32
CA ILE A 310 18.99 1.99 11.57
C ILE A 310 17.75 1.33 12.20
N ASP A 311 17.30 0.20 11.67
CA ASP A 311 16.15 -0.54 12.21
C ASP A 311 16.42 -1.00 13.66
N ASP A 312 17.64 -1.47 13.99
CA ASP A 312 18.03 -1.87 15.35
C ASP A 312 18.01 -0.71 16.34
N LEU A 313 18.27 0.50 15.88
CA LEU A 313 18.19 1.71 16.69
C LEU A 313 16.75 2.23 16.81
N VAL A 314 15.99 2.19 15.71
CA VAL A 314 14.66 2.80 15.60
C VAL A 314 13.56 1.91 16.19
N ASN A 315 13.55 0.61 15.88
CA ASN A 315 12.46 -0.28 16.26
C ASN A 315 12.19 -0.33 17.78
N PRO A 316 13.22 -0.36 18.66
CA PRO A 316 12.99 -0.30 20.12
C PRO A 316 12.31 0.99 20.59
N LEU A 317 12.52 2.14 19.90
CA LEU A 317 11.88 3.42 20.23
C LEU A 317 10.36 3.38 20.04
N TYR A 318 9.89 2.54 19.11
CA TYR A 318 8.47 2.26 18.92
C TYR A 318 7.93 1.21 19.91
N GLY A 319 8.79 0.58 20.70
CA GLY A 319 8.45 -0.51 21.60
C GLY A 319 8.19 -1.82 20.86
N LEU A 320 8.84 -2.04 19.73
CA LEU A 320 8.82 -3.33 19.04
C LEU A 320 9.61 -4.36 19.85
N THR A 321 9.09 -5.59 19.91
CA THR A 321 9.83 -6.72 20.46
C THR A 321 10.94 -7.17 19.51
N ALA A 322 11.84 -8.03 19.96
CA ALA A 322 12.89 -8.61 19.11
C ALA A 322 12.28 -9.38 17.92
N GLU A 323 11.19 -10.13 18.17
CA GLU A 323 10.46 -10.88 17.14
C GLU A 323 9.81 -9.95 16.12
N GLU A 324 9.17 -8.86 16.57
CA GLU A 324 8.57 -7.86 15.68
C GLU A 324 9.64 -7.13 14.85
N SER A 325 10.79 -6.81 15.45
CA SER A 325 11.90 -6.20 14.74
C SER A 325 12.47 -7.15 13.68
N ALA A 326 12.65 -8.42 14.01
CA ALA A 326 13.07 -9.46 13.05
C ALA A 326 12.03 -9.61 11.93
N TYR A 327 10.74 -9.62 12.26
CA TYR A 327 9.65 -9.67 11.28
C TYR A 327 9.74 -8.51 10.28
N ILE A 328 9.89 -7.26 10.75
CA ILE A 328 10.00 -6.08 9.89
C ILE A 328 11.21 -6.19 8.94
N LYS A 329 12.38 -6.60 9.45
CA LYS A 329 13.58 -6.76 8.62
C LYS A 329 13.42 -7.85 7.56
N GLN A 330 12.66 -8.91 7.86
CA GLN A 330 12.43 -10.04 6.95
C GLN A 330 11.24 -9.85 6.02
N PHE A 331 10.35 -8.87 6.33
CA PHE A 331 9.14 -8.64 5.53
C PHE A 331 9.49 -8.35 4.06
N ALA A 332 9.06 -9.25 3.18
CA ALA A 332 9.34 -9.21 1.74
C ALA A 332 10.85 -9.07 1.36
N TYR A 333 11.78 -9.33 2.29
CA TYR A 333 13.21 -9.07 2.13
C TYR A 333 13.80 -9.76 0.89
N ARG A 334 13.45 -11.02 0.65
CA ARG A 334 13.92 -11.76 -0.54
C ARG A 334 13.55 -11.11 -1.86
N TYR A 335 12.39 -10.42 -1.94
CA TYR A 335 11.97 -9.69 -3.14
C TYR A 335 12.68 -8.34 -3.26
N ARG A 336 13.04 -7.74 -2.11
CA ARG A 336 13.76 -6.45 -2.06
C ARG A 336 15.22 -6.57 -2.48
N ILE A 337 15.92 -7.65 -2.09
CA ILE A 337 17.35 -7.84 -2.37
C ILE A 337 17.63 -8.53 -3.71
N SER A 338 16.77 -9.45 -4.14
CA SER A 338 16.97 -10.15 -5.43
C SER A 338 16.88 -9.19 -6.62
N GLY A 339 16.40 -7.93 -6.36
CA GLY A 339 16.11 -7.01 -7.43
C GLY A 339 15.20 -7.73 -8.43
N GLY A 340 13.90 -7.87 -8.08
CA GLY A 340 12.95 -8.13 -9.14
C GLY A 340 13.35 -7.20 -10.26
N VAL A 341 13.55 -7.73 -11.46
CA VAL A 341 14.12 -7.01 -12.60
C VAL A 341 13.59 -5.60 -12.56
N GLU A 342 14.43 -4.65 -12.09
CA GLU A 342 14.16 -3.24 -12.18
C GLU A 342 14.27 -2.86 -13.65
N ASN A 343 13.41 -3.44 -14.46
CA ASN A 343 12.99 -2.84 -15.71
C ASN A 343 12.05 -1.72 -15.28
N GLU A 344 12.66 -0.68 -14.75
CA GLU A 344 11.99 0.61 -14.64
C GLU A 344 11.51 0.95 -16.05
N CYS A 345 10.24 1.18 -16.10
CA CYS A 345 9.43 1.57 -17.24
C CYS A 345 10.20 2.39 -18.26
N ASN A 346 10.36 1.87 -19.46
CA ASN A 346 10.34 2.65 -20.67
C ASN A 346 8.96 3.27 -20.86
#